data_351377ac1093c8d4f511f2b79fad40cb
#
_entry.id   351377ac1093c8d4f511f2b79fad40cb
#
_cell.length_a   1.000
_cell.length_b   1.000
_cell.length_c   1.000
_cell.angle_alpha   90.00
_cell.angle_beta   90.00
_cell.angle_gamma   90.00
#
_symmetry.space_group_name_H-M   'P 1'
#
loop_
_entity.id
_entity.type
_entity.pdbx_description
1 polymer ?
#
loop_
_entity_poly.entity_id
_entity_poly.type
_entity_poly.pdbx_seq_one_letter_code
_entity_poly.pdbx_strand_id
1 'polypeptide(L)'
;MENRRFLRTEALLGHEGMERLRGARVMVVGLGAVGGYALEALARAGVGHLTLVDFDVFDESNINRQILALSSTVGRRKTEVARERVLDINPDCDVKIIETFVNADTLPQLLAEPVDYVVDAIDALNPKCCLMETLYRNGIPFISSMGAALKTDVSRIGLRRLSRTENCSLARFVRKRLKRRGVDIGKIVRSEEHTS
;
A
#
# COMPACT_ATOMS: atom_id res chain seq x y z
N MET A 1 -20.78 11.39 -21.17
CA MET A 1 -20.99 12.26 -19.98
C MET A 1 -19.62 12.49 -19.34
N GLU A 2 -19.31 13.72 -19.06
CA GLU A 2 -18.06 14.08 -18.39
C GLU A 2 -18.03 13.46 -17.00
N ASN A 3 -17.00 12.67 -16.67
CA ASN A 3 -16.90 12.01 -15.37
C ASN A 3 -16.58 13.05 -14.28
N ARG A 4 -17.64 13.58 -13.64
CA ARG A 4 -17.53 14.64 -12.62
C ARG A 4 -16.85 14.22 -11.33
N ARG A 5 -16.59 12.90 -11.12
CA ARG A 5 -16.01 12.36 -9.87
C ARG A 5 -14.63 12.96 -9.56
N PHE A 6 -13.83 13.25 -10.59
CA PHE A 6 -12.44 13.67 -10.45
C PHE A 6 -12.19 15.14 -10.80
N LEU A 7 -13.23 15.97 -10.97
CA LEU A 7 -13.08 17.39 -11.34
C LEU A 7 -12.12 18.17 -10.44
N ARG A 8 -12.13 17.88 -9.13
CA ARG A 8 -11.24 18.55 -8.18
C ARG A 8 -9.79 18.09 -8.32
N THR A 9 -9.57 16.81 -8.59
CA THR A 9 -8.24 16.25 -8.88
C THR A 9 -7.71 16.81 -10.18
N GLU A 10 -8.54 16.88 -11.21
CA GLU A 10 -8.19 17.44 -12.51
C GLU A 10 -7.87 18.95 -12.44
N ALA A 11 -8.62 19.70 -11.64
CA ALA A 11 -8.33 21.12 -11.38
C ALA A 11 -6.96 21.34 -10.72
N LEU A 12 -6.47 20.36 -9.94
CA LEU A 12 -5.16 20.41 -9.28
C LEU A 12 -4.03 19.92 -10.18
N LEU A 13 -4.24 18.81 -10.89
CA LEU A 13 -3.18 18.10 -11.64
C LEU A 13 -3.18 18.40 -13.14
N GLY A 14 -4.24 19.02 -13.64
CA GLY A 14 -4.49 19.20 -15.06
C GLY A 14 -4.90 17.90 -15.76
N HIS A 15 -5.31 18.04 -17.03
CA HIS A 15 -5.75 16.90 -17.85
C HIS A 15 -4.65 15.83 -18.01
N GLU A 16 -3.42 16.23 -18.30
CA GLU A 16 -2.27 15.34 -18.46
C GLU A 16 -1.96 14.55 -17.17
N GLY A 17 -2.11 15.20 -16.00
CA GLY A 17 -1.96 14.53 -14.70
C GLY A 17 -3.04 13.48 -14.47
N MET A 18 -4.28 13.75 -14.87
CA MET A 18 -5.38 12.79 -14.80
C MET A 18 -5.19 11.60 -15.75
N GLU A 19 -4.73 11.84 -16.97
CA GLU A 19 -4.43 10.74 -17.90
C GLU A 19 -3.32 9.83 -17.37
N ARG A 20 -2.29 10.40 -16.74
CA ARG A 20 -1.25 9.60 -16.06
C ARG A 20 -1.83 8.77 -14.90
N LEU A 21 -2.73 9.31 -14.08
CA LEU A 21 -3.39 8.55 -13.02
C LEU A 21 -4.27 7.43 -13.56
N ARG A 22 -5.05 7.70 -14.62
CA ARG A 22 -5.89 6.70 -15.28
C ARG A 22 -5.07 5.55 -15.90
N GLY A 23 -3.90 5.85 -16.43
CA GLY A 23 -2.99 4.83 -16.98
C GLY A 23 -2.13 4.11 -15.92
N ALA A 24 -2.05 4.63 -14.69
CA ALA A 24 -1.17 4.10 -13.67
C ALA A 24 -1.64 2.74 -13.13
N ARG A 25 -0.70 1.80 -13.01
CA ARG A 25 -0.89 0.47 -12.41
C ARG A 25 -0.27 0.43 -11.02
N VAL A 26 -1.10 0.51 -10.00
CA VAL A 26 -0.64 0.55 -8.61
C VAL A 26 -1.03 -0.73 -7.89
N MET A 27 -0.05 -1.36 -7.24
CA MET A 27 -0.28 -2.52 -6.39
C MET A 27 -0.28 -2.09 -4.92
N VAL A 28 -1.31 -2.50 -4.16
CA VAL A 28 -1.39 -2.31 -2.71
C VAL A 28 -1.25 -3.67 -2.04
N VAL A 29 -0.21 -3.84 -1.24
CA VAL A 29 0.10 -5.10 -0.55
C VAL A 29 -0.13 -4.94 0.94
N GLY A 30 -1.14 -5.65 1.46
CA GLY A 30 -1.68 -5.49 2.80
C GLY A 30 -2.85 -4.49 2.83
N LEU A 31 -4.06 -4.96 3.16
CA LEU A 31 -5.31 -4.17 3.20
C LEU A 31 -5.80 -3.93 4.63
N GLY A 32 -4.84 -3.82 5.55
CA GLY A 32 -5.09 -3.49 6.94
C GLY A 32 -5.32 -1.99 7.19
N ALA A 33 -4.87 -1.52 8.36
CA ALA A 33 -5.07 -0.13 8.79
C ALA A 33 -4.45 0.90 7.82
N VAL A 34 -3.24 0.67 7.34
CA VAL A 34 -2.56 1.61 6.43
C VAL A 34 -3.00 1.39 4.98
N GLY A 35 -3.01 0.11 4.52
CA GLY A 35 -3.34 -0.19 3.13
C GLY A 35 -4.77 0.17 2.74
N GLY A 36 -5.74 0.00 3.65
CA GLY A 36 -7.13 0.41 3.42
C GLY A 36 -7.27 1.91 3.17
N TYR A 37 -6.60 2.76 3.97
CA TYR A 37 -6.61 4.21 3.75
C TYR A 37 -5.84 4.62 2.49
N ALA A 38 -4.70 3.97 2.20
CA ALA A 38 -3.95 4.22 0.98
C ALA A 38 -4.80 3.88 -0.26
N LEU A 39 -5.49 2.75 -0.24
CA LEU A 39 -6.40 2.32 -1.29
C LEU A 39 -7.54 3.33 -1.51
N GLU A 40 -8.19 3.77 -0.43
CA GLU A 40 -9.25 4.78 -0.47
C GLU A 40 -8.76 6.06 -1.16
N ALA A 41 -7.56 6.54 -0.80
CA ALA A 41 -6.95 7.72 -1.39
C ALA A 41 -6.64 7.54 -2.89
N LEU A 42 -6.07 6.39 -3.29
CA LEU A 42 -5.75 6.08 -4.68
C LEU A 42 -7.00 6.00 -5.56
N ALA A 43 -8.05 5.32 -5.08
CA ALA A 43 -9.32 5.21 -5.79
C ALA A 43 -9.96 6.60 -5.99
N ARG A 44 -9.96 7.45 -4.95
CA ARG A 44 -10.48 8.83 -5.02
C ARG A 44 -9.63 9.78 -5.84
N ALA A 45 -8.34 9.52 -5.98
CA ALA A 45 -7.47 10.27 -6.87
C ALA A 45 -7.72 9.96 -8.35
N GLY A 46 -8.35 8.83 -8.68
CA GLY A 46 -8.64 8.42 -10.04
C GLY A 46 -7.60 7.51 -10.67
N VAL A 47 -6.86 6.74 -9.84
CA VAL A 47 -5.97 5.67 -10.36
C VAL A 47 -6.81 4.65 -11.12
N GLY A 48 -6.37 4.32 -12.35
CA GLY A 48 -7.18 3.50 -13.25
C GLY A 48 -6.96 1.99 -13.12
N HIS A 49 -5.82 1.53 -12.59
CA HIS A 49 -5.56 0.11 -12.41
C HIS A 49 -5.01 -0.17 -10.99
N LEU A 50 -5.72 -0.99 -10.24
CA LEU A 50 -5.37 -1.36 -8.87
C LEU A 50 -5.24 -2.87 -8.71
N THR A 51 -4.08 -3.33 -8.24
CA THR A 51 -3.90 -4.73 -7.82
C THR A 51 -3.89 -4.78 -6.29
N LEU A 52 -4.82 -5.52 -5.71
CA LEU A 52 -5.05 -5.61 -4.27
C LEU A 52 -4.60 -6.96 -3.75
N VAL A 53 -3.63 -6.97 -2.84
CA VAL A 53 -3.01 -8.20 -2.33
C VAL A 53 -3.20 -8.29 -0.83
N ASP A 54 -3.93 -9.30 -0.37
CA ASP A 54 -4.07 -9.67 1.03
C ASP A 54 -4.56 -11.12 1.11
N PHE A 55 -4.29 -11.82 2.22
CA PHE A 55 -4.72 -13.20 2.41
C PHE A 55 -5.78 -13.36 3.52
N ASP A 56 -6.05 -12.27 4.26
CA ASP A 56 -6.89 -12.30 5.45
C ASP A 56 -8.38 -12.10 5.16
N VAL A 57 -9.18 -12.37 6.19
CA VAL A 57 -10.56 -11.93 6.34
C VAL A 57 -10.64 -10.81 7.37
N PHE A 58 -11.73 -10.02 7.35
CA PHE A 58 -11.98 -9.04 8.40
C PHE A 58 -12.44 -9.73 9.68
N ASP A 59 -11.84 -9.30 10.80
CA ASP A 59 -12.20 -9.69 12.16
C ASP A 59 -12.80 -8.49 12.91
N GLU A 60 -13.65 -8.72 13.89
CA GLU A 60 -14.27 -7.68 14.69
C GLU A 60 -13.23 -6.76 15.35
N SER A 61 -12.08 -7.31 15.77
CA SER A 61 -10.96 -6.55 16.33
C SER A 61 -10.29 -5.58 15.35
N ASN A 62 -10.61 -5.66 14.06
CA ASN A 62 -10.08 -4.76 13.03
C ASN A 62 -10.85 -3.44 12.95
N ILE A 63 -12.11 -3.40 13.41
CA ILE A 63 -13.05 -2.26 13.27
C ILE A 63 -12.47 -0.97 13.86
N ASN A 64 -11.68 -1.06 14.93
CA ASN A 64 -11.12 0.09 15.61
C ASN A 64 -10.10 0.90 14.78
N ARG A 65 -9.56 0.35 13.67
CA ARG A 65 -8.49 1.02 12.92
C ARG A 65 -8.48 0.76 11.40
N GLN A 66 -9.19 -0.25 10.91
CA GLN A 66 -9.21 -0.57 9.48
C GLN A 66 -10.48 -0.01 8.85
N ILE A 67 -10.33 0.95 7.93
CA ILE A 67 -11.47 1.68 7.33
C ILE A 67 -12.48 0.77 6.61
N LEU A 68 -12.03 -0.37 6.10
CA LEU A 68 -12.88 -1.34 5.40
C LEU A 68 -13.53 -2.36 6.33
N ALA A 69 -13.12 -2.39 7.62
CA ALA A 69 -13.69 -3.28 8.62
C ALA A 69 -14.93 -2.65 9.25
N LEU A 70 -16.09 -3.18 8.93
CA LEU A 70 -17.40 -2.76 9.42
C LEU A 70 -18.13 -3.99 9.96
N SER A 71 -19.16 -3.81 10.78
CA SER A 71 -19.99 -4.93 11.24
C SER A 71 -20.53 -5.78 10.08
N SER A 72 -20.82 -5.15 8.94
CA SER A 72 -21.30 -5.81 7.74
C SER A 72 -20.21 -6.53 6.92
N THR A 73 -18.94 -6.28 7.20
CA THR A 73 -17.81 -6.87 6.46
C THR A 73 -17.00 -7.89 7.27
N VAL A 74 -17.27 -8.04 8.56
CA VAL A 74 -16.65 -9.08 9.41
C VAL A 74 -16.89 -10.47 8.80
N GLY A 75 -15.83 -11.29 8.73
CA GLY A 75 -15.83 -12.62 8.11
C GLY A 75 -15.65 -12.63 6.60
N ARG A 76 -15.65 -11.47 5.93
CA ARG A 76 -15.46 -11.37 4.48
C ARG A 76 -13.97 -11.20 4.12
N ARG A 77 -13.57 -11.66 2.94
CA ARG A 77 -12.22 -11.46 2.40
C ARG A 77 -11.90 -9.97 2.27
N LYS A 78 -10.72 -9.57 2.75
CA LYS A 78 -10.28 -8.16 2.67
C LYS A 78 -10.18 -7.67 1.23
N THR A 79 -9.70 -8.50 0.32
CA THR A 79 -9.57 -8.20 -1.10
C THR A 79 -10.91 -7.97 -1.80
N GLU A 80 -11.93 -8.78 -1.50
CA GLU A 80 -13.28 -8.64 -2.05
C GLU A 80 -13.93 -7.33 -1.60
N VAL A 81 -13.93 -7.06 -0.29
CA VAL A 81 -14.49 -5.83 0.28
C VAL A 81 -13.76 -4.59 -0.27
N ALA A 82 -12.44 -4.68 -0.38
CA ALA A 82 -11.62 -3.61 -0.94
C ALA A 82 -11.99 -3.33 -2.42
N ARG A 83 -12.16 -4.38 -3.22
CA ARG A 83 -12.60 -4.27 -4.63
C ARG A 83 -13.96 -3.60 -4.73
N GLU A 84 -14.95 -4.04 -3.96
CA GLU A 84 -16.28 -3.43 -3.93
C GLU A 84 -16.19 -1.95 -3.59
N ARG A 85 -15.38 -1.60 -2.58
CA ARG A 85 -15.17 -0.21 -2.17
C ARG A 85 -14.54 0.63 -3.27
N VAL A 86 -13.53 0.11 -3.98
CA VAL A 86 -12.92 0.82 -5.11
C VAL A 86 -13.92 1.06 -6.21
N LEU A 87 -14.70 0.03 -6.61
CA LEU A 87 -15.66 0.14 -7.70
C LEU A 87 -16.84 1.06 -7.39
N ASP A 88 -17.21 1.19 -6.11
CA ASP A 88 -18.23 2.17 -5.68
C ASP A 88 -17.70 3.62 -5.77
N ILE A 89 -16.41 3.84 -5.54
CA ILE A 89 -15.74 5.14 -5.67
C ILE A 89 -15.42 5.45 -7.15
N ASN A 90 -14.79 4.52 -7.83
CA ASN A 90 -14.29 4.62 -9.21
C ASN A 90 -14.73 3.40 -10.03
N PRO A 91 -15.93 3.39 -10.59
CA PRO A 91 -16.46 2.24 -11.34
C PRO A 91 -15.68 1.91 -12.61
N ASP A 92 -14.90 2.86 -13.13
CA ASP A 92 -14.06 2.68 -14.33
C ASP A 92 -12.68 2.09 -14.00
N CYS A 93 -12.37 1.87 -12.71
CA CYS A 93 -11.10 1.28 -12.28
C CYS A 93 -11.05 -0.21 -12.61
N ASP A 94 -9.98 -0.64 -13.26
CA ASP A 94 -9.65 -2.06 -13.38
C ASP A 94 -9.05 -2.57 -12.06
N VAL A 95 -9.77 -3.46 -11.37
CA VAL A 95 -9.39 -3.96 -10.05
C VAL A 95 -9.10 -5.44 -10.08
N LYS A 96 -7.84 -5.80 -9.95
CA LYS A 96 -7.37 -7.17 -9.76
C LYS A 96 -7.21 -7.47 -8.28
N ILE A 97 -7.72 -8.62 -7.82
CA ILE A 97 -7.51 -9.12 -6.46
C ILE A 97 -6.65 -10.37 -6.46
N ILE A 98 -5.73 -10.47 -5.50
CA ILE A 98 -4.84 -11.63 -5.34
C ILE A 98 -4.84 -12.02 -3.86
N GLU A 99 -5.45 -13.17 -3.58
CA GLU A 99 -5.54 -13.73 -2.23
C GLU A 99 -4.33 -14.61 -1.95
N THR A 100 -3.24 -14.00 -1.50
CA THR A 100 -2.02 -14.76 -1.21
C THR A 100 -1.20 -14.14 -0.09
N PHE A 101 -0.48 -15.00 0.62
CA PHE A 101 0.56 -14.59 1.55
C PHE A 101 1.85 -14.28 0.77
N VAL A 102 2.45 -13.11 1.04
CA VAL A 102 3.68 -12.69 0.36
C VAL A 102 4.90 -13.41 0.92
N ASN A 103 5.58 -14.15 0.06
CA ASN A 103 6.85 -14.81 0.36
C ASN A 103 7.70 -14.93 -0.93
N ALA A 104 8.86 -15.58 -0.85
CA ALA A 104 9.76 -15.74 -1.99
C ALA A 104 9.13 -16.53 -3.17
N ASP A 105 8.26 -17.48 -2.86
CA ASP A 105 7.65 -18.37 -3.86
C ASP A 105 6.48 -17.68 -4.59
N THR A 106 5.75 -16.80 -3.89
CA THR A 106 4.58 -16.10 -4.45
C THR A 106 4.94 -14.81 -5.17
N LEU A 107 6.08 -14.16 -4.84
CA LEU A 107 6.50 -12.89 -5.45
C LEU A 107 6.68 -12.93 -6.98
N PRO A 108 7.23 -13.99 -7.61
CA PRO A 108 7.34 -14.04 -9.06
C PRO A 108 5.98 -13.96 -9.77
N GLN A 109 4.97 -14.61 -9.21
CA GLN A 109 3.60 -14.57 -9.75
C GLN A 109 2.93 -13.22 -9.49
N LEU A 110 3.15 -12.62 -8.30
CA LEU A 110 2.62 -11.30 -7.96
C LEU A 110 3.12 -10.21 -8.90
N LEU A 111 4.38 -10.31 -9.34
CA LEU A 111 5.05 -9.33 -10.19
C LEU A 111 5.16 -9.78 -11.66
N ALA A 112 4.36 -10.77 -12.07
CA ALA A 112 4.35 -11.26 -13.46
C ALA A 112 3.79 -10.24 -14.45
N GLU A 113 2.88 -9.38 -14.00
CA GLU A 113 2.34 -8.29 -14.79
C GLU A 113 3.05 -6.97 -14.49
N PRO A 114 3.13 -6.04 -15.44
CA PRO A 114 3.73 -4.74 -15.21
C PRO A 114 3.02 -3.97 -14.09
N VAL A 115 3.81 -3.39 -13.16
CA VAL A 115 3.35 -2.52 -12.10
C VAL A 115 4.22 -1.26 -12.09
N ASP A 116 3.59 -0.08 -12.03
CA ASP A 116 4.29 1.20 -12.05
C ASP A 116 4.71 1.65 -10.64
N TYR A 117 3.92 1.27 -9.63
CA TYR A 117 4.19 1.62 -8.24
C TYR A 117 3.61 0.61 -7.25
N VAL A 118 4.32 0.36 -6.15
CA VAL A 118 3.84 -0.54 -5.09
C VAL A 118 3.73 0.20 -3.76
N VAL A 119 2.57 0.06 -3.11
CA VAL A 119 2.35 0.47 -1.71
C VAL A 119 2.48 -0.76 -0.83
N ASP A 120 3.58 -0.85 -0.08
CA ASP A 120 3.82 -1.89 0.91
C ASP A 120 3.26 -1.47 2.26
N ALA A 121 2.12 -2.05 2.64
CA ALA A 121 1.45 -1.87 3.92
C ALA A 121 1.48 -3.14 4.79
N ILE A 122 2.41 -4.05 4.54
CA ILE A 122 2.62 -5.27 5.34
C ILE A 122 3.19 -4.89 6.71
N ASP A 123 2.67 -5.46 7.79
CA ASP A 123 3.17 -5.28 9.16
C ASP A 123 4.14 -6.39 9.62
N ALA A 124 4.19 -7.53 8.92
CA ALA A 124 5.04 -8.65 9.23
C ALA A 124 6.45 -8.51 8.61
N LEU A 125 7.48 -8.77 9.42
CA LEU A 125 8.89 -8.54 9.05
C LEU A 125 9.37 -9.34 7.84
N ASN A 126 9.06 -10.64 7.79
CA ASN A 126 9.60 -11.52 6.75
C ASN A 126 9.03 -11.22 5.36
N PRO A 127 7.69 -11.21 5.18
CA PRO A 127 7.09 -10.89 3.89
C PRO A 127 7.44 -9.46 3.44
N LYS A 128 7.45 -8.49 4.35
CA LYS A 128 7.89 -7.12 4.05
C LYS A 128 9.30 -7.06 3.49
N CYS A 129 10.27 -7.73 4.13
CA CYS A 129 11.66 -7.75 3.64
C CYS A 129 11.78 -8.47 2.30
N CYS A 130 11.04 -9.55 2.07
CA CYS A 130 11.03 -10.24 0.78
C CYS A 130 10.49 -9.32 -0.32
N LEU A 131 9.35 -8.68 -0.09
CA LEU A 131 8.75 -7.74 -1.05
C LEU A 131 9.71 -6.58 -1.35
N MET A 132 10.20 -5.88 -0.34
CA MET A 132 11.08 -4.72 -0.51
C MET A 132 12.38 -5.06 -1.25
N GLU A 133 12.99 -6.21 -0.94
CA GLU A 133 14.19 -6.67 -1.64
C GLU A 133 13.90 -6.95 -3.12
N THR A 134 12.81 -7.66 -3.42
CA THR A 134 12.43 -8.01 -4.79
C THR A 134 12.10 -6.76 -5.61
N LEU A 135 11.35 -5.82 -5.05
CA LEU A 135 11.04 -4.55 -5.72
C LEU A 135 12.31 -3.72 -5.99
N TYR A 136 13.21 -3.65 -4.99
CA TYR A 136 14.49 -2.95 -5.15
C TYR A 136 15.35 -3.56 -6.26
N ARG A 137 15.49 -4.90 -6.30
CA ARG A 137 16.29 -5.60 -7.32
C ARG A 137 15.73 -5.47 -8.72
N ASN A 138 14.40 -5.39 -8.85
CA ASN A 138 13.70 -5.24 -10.13
C ASN A 138 13.53 -3.76 -10.54
N GLY A 139 14.01 -2.80 -9.72
CA GLY A 139 13.90 -1.38 -10.02
C GLY A 139 12.45 -0.85 -10.00
N ILE A 140 11.52 -1.56 -9.35
CA ILE A 140 10.12 -1.17 -9.25
C ILE A 140 9.98 -0.11 -8.16
N PRO A 141 9.42 1.08 -8.46
CA PRO A 141 9.20 2.13 -7.47
C PRO A 141 8.20 1.69 -6.39
N PHE A 142 8.48 2.00 -5.13
CA PHE A 142 7.57 1.68 -4.04
C PHE A 142 7.72 2.61 -2.84
N ILE A 143 6.67 2.65 -2.03
CA ILE A 143 6.67 3.21 -0.69
C ILE A 143 6.33 2.12 0.31
N SER A 144 7.00 2.10 1.46
CA SER A 144 6.75 1.12 2.51
C SER A 144 6.31 1.81 3.79
N SER A 145 5.18 1.42 4.35
CA SER A 145 4.75 1.84 5.68
C SER A 145 5.49 1.06 6.76
N MET A 146 5.94 1.73 7.81
CA MET A 146 6.55 1.08 8.98
C MET A 146 5.54 0.98 10.15
N GLY A 147 6.00 0.55 11.33
CA GLY A 147 5.11 0.37 12.47
C GLY A 147 4.63 1.70 13.04
N ALA A 148 3.31 1.82 13.20
CA ALA A 148 2.64 2.95 13.85
C ALA A 148 2.13 2.62 15.27
N ALA A 149 2.33 1.39 15.74
CA ALA A 149 1.88 0.98 17.08
C ALA A 149 2.52 1.84 18.19
N LEU A 150 1.70 2.25 19.15
CA LEU A 150 2.07 3.11 20.30
C LEU A 150 2.52 4.53 19.90
N LYS A 151 2.20 4.99 18.71
CA LYS A 151 2.46 6.33 18.24
C LYS A 151 1.16 7.13 18.19
N THR A 152 1.16 8.28 18.86
CA THR A 152 -0.05 9.09 19.09
C THR A 152 0.00 10.48 18.46
N ASP A 153 1.18 10.93 18.05
CA ASP A 153 1.36 12.26 17.46
C ASP A 153 1.38 12.17 15.93
N VAL A 154 0.22 12.35 15.32
CA VAL A 154 0.05 12.30 13.86
C VAL A 154 0.80 13.41 13.10
N SER A 155 1.13 14.53 13.79
CA SER A 155 1.89 15.65 13.19
C SER A 155 3.32 15.24 12.82
N ARG A 156 3.81 14.15 13.38
CA ARG A 156 5.16 13.63 13.19
C ARG A 156 5.25 12.53 12.11
N ILE A 157 4.14 12.24 11.43
CA ILE A 157 4.14 11.34 10.25
C ILE A 157 4.88 12.04 9.12
N GLY A 158 5.84 11.36 8.51
CA GLY A 158 6.63 11.93 7.43
C GLY A 158 7.22 10.90 6.48
N LEU A 159 7.63 11.36 5.30
CA LEU A 159 8.36 10.57 4.32
C LEU A 159 9.86 10.68 4.58
N ARG A 160 10.52 9.53 4.75
CA ARG A 160 11.96 9.49 4.97
C ARG A 160 12.62 8.31 4.27
N ARG A 161 13.93 8.39 4.07
CA ARG A 161 14.70 7.23 3.62
C ARG A 161 14.81 6.21 4.74
N LEU A 162 14.75 4.92 4.41
CA LEU A 162 14.81 3.84 5.39
C LEU A 162 16.08 3.90 6.25
N SER A 163 17.18 4.42 5.71
CA SER A 163 18.44 4.61 6.43
C SER A 163 18.35 5.60 7.59
N ARG A 164 17.41 6.56 7.55
CA ARG A 164 17.24 7.64 8.53
C ARG A 164 16.10 7.40 9.52
N THR A 165 15.79 6.14 9.78
CA THR A 165 14.66 5.78 10.64
C THR A 165 15.06 5.77 12.11
N GLU A 166 14.22 6.33 12.94
CA GLU A 166 14.38 6.37 14.40
C GLU A 166 13.11 5.83 15.08
N ASN A 167 13.24 5.30 16.29
CA ASN A 167 12.13 4.94 17.17
C ASN A 167 11.08 3.96 16.62
N CYS A 168 11.41 3.14 15.62
CA CYS A 168 10.54 2.10 15.10
C CYS A 168 11.27 0.74 15.13
N SER A 169 10.75 -0.20 15.93
CA SER A 169 11.33 -1.55 16.06
C SER A 169 11.27 -2.32 14.74
N LEU A 170 10.15 -2.26 14.02
CA LEU A 170 10.01 -2.90 12.71
C LEU A 170 11.04 -2.35 11.72
N ALA A 171 11.16 -1.03 11.60
CA ALA A 171 12.13 -0.41 10.71
C ALA A 171 13.57 -0.79 11.06
N ARG A 172 13.92 -0.90 12.34
CA ARG A 172 15.24 -1.36 12.80
C ARG A 172 15.55 -2.78 12.31
N PHE A 173 14.60 -3.71 12.43
CA PHE A 173 14.78 -5.09 11.96
C PHE A 173 14.80 -5.17 10.43
N VAL A 174 13.95 -4.44 9.74
CA VAL A 174 13.94 -4.35 8.26
C VAL A 174 15.29 -3.85 7.77
N ARG A 175 15.83 -2.73 8.30
CA ARG A 175 17.17 -2.21 7.95
C ARG A 175 18.25 -3.26 8.11
N LYS A 176 18.29 -3.92 9.29
CA LYS A 176 19.30 -4.95 9.58
C LYS A 176 19.26 -6.09 8.58
N ARG A 177 18.04 -6.54 8.22
CA ARG A 177 17.84 -7.66 7.31
C ARG A 177 18.17 -7.29 5.87
N LEU A 178 17.68 -6.16 5.38
CA LEU A 178 17.96 -5.70 4.01
C LEU A 178 19.43 -5.40 3.77
N LYS A 179 20.13 -4.77 4.74
CA LYS A 179 21.59 -4.57 4.65
C LYS A 179 22.33 -5.90 4.52
N ARG A 180 21.98 -6.92 5.29
CA ARG A 180 22.59 -8.27 5.20
C ARG A 180 22.36 -8.94 3.84
N ARG A 181 21.32 -8.55 3.12
CA ARG A 181 20.96 -9.03 1.78
C ARG A 181 21.53 -8.15 0.65
N GLY A 182 22.39 -7.16 0.98
CA GLY A 182 23.02 -6.29 0.01
C GLY A 182 22.12 -5.21 -0.60
N VAL A 183 21.00 -4.88 0.05
CA VAL A 183 20.09 -3.83 -0.41
C VAL A 183 20.55 -2.47 0.11
N ASP A 184 20.67 -1.47 -0.78
CA ASP A 184 20.97 -0.09 -0.40
C ASP A 184 19.74 0.60 0.21
N ILE A 185 19.67 0.57 1.53
CA ILE A 185 18.57 1.16 2.29
C ILE A 185 18.48 2.70 2.20
N GLY A 186 19.53 3.36 1.68
CA GLY A 186 19.54 4.80 1.42
C GLY A 186 18.66 5.21 0.24
N LYS A 187 18.36 4.28 -0.66
CA LYS A 187 17.51 4.49 -1.84
C LYS A 187 16.03 4.19 -1.60
N ILE A 188 15.69 3.56 -0.45
CA ILE A 188 14.31 3.18 -0.13
C ILE A 188 13.61 4.33 0.60
N VAL A 189 12.47 4.79 0.04
CA VAL A 189 11.56 5.76 0.66
C VAL A 189 10.46 5.04 1.43
N ARG A 190 10.07 5.58 2.57
CA ARG A 190 9.00 5.05 3.42
C ARG A 190 8.25 6.15 4.17
N SER A 191 7.04 5.84 4.66
CA SER A 191 6.32 6.66 5.63
C SER A 191 6.61 6.20 7.06
N GLU A 192 6.83 7.13 7.98
CA GLU A 192 7.02 6.87 9.41
C GLU A 192 6.50 8.02 10.27
N GLU A 193 5.99 7.68 11.44
CA GLU A 193 5.74 8.61 12.53
C GLU A 193 6.98 8.67 13.45
N HIS A 194 7.42 9.89 13.80
CA HIS A 194 8.50 10.11 14.77
C HIS A 194 7.91 10.25 16.17
N THR A 195 8.28 9.36 17.07
CA THR A 195 8.16 9.59 18.52
C THR A 195 9.52 9.95 19.08
N SER A 196 9.57 11.03 19.83
CA SER A 196 10.70 11.35 20.73
C SER A 196 10.75 10.34 21.87
#